data_f6e5499ffa0ed12558bdf0423352fb21
#
_entry.id   f6e5499ffa0ed12558bdf0423352fb21
#
_cell.length_a   1.000
_cell.length_b   1.000
_cell.length_c   1.000
_cell.angle_alpha   90.00
_cell.angle_beta   90.00
_cell.angle_gamma   90.00
#
_symmetry.space_group_name_H-M   'P 1'
#
loop_
_entity.id
_entity.type
_entity.pdbx_description
1 polymer ?
#
loop_
_entity_poly.entity_id
_entity_poly.type
_entity_poly.pdbx_seq_one_letter_code
_entity_poly.pdbx_strand_id
1 'polypeptide(L)'
;MRLSVAAAISHGRVHRRLGLGPRSRLDLLRNLVTALVRHERIEAPWARADEMRGYAERLIEYAKLGDTNERAMRMANFWLTVGTPPPHKSLVAPHSPGAGAEHAALQEKDLIHKLFKVLAPRFQPHPGSYTRLLQIPNRDGLDRAKMAVIELKGNPFPPLIRQRRDSEKTLLNQLLKGYREDMQQAAAP
;
A
#
# COMPACT_ATOMS: atom_id res chain seq x y z
N MET A 1 9.55 13.42 -18.71
CA MET A 1 10.53 12.32 -18.77
C MET A 1 10.74 11.77 -17.37
N ARG A 2 10.45 10.49 -17.12
CA ARG A 2 10.91 9.82 -15.91
C ARG A 2 12.34 9.39 -16.17
N LEU A 3 13.30 10.05 -15.55
CA LEU A 3 14.67 9.55 -15.53
C LEU A 3 14.65 8.15 -14.89
N SER A 4 15.17 7.16 -15.60
CA SER A 4 15.32 5.82 -15.05
C SER A 4 16.23 5.90 -13.81
N VAL A 5 16.02 5.03 -12.84
CA VAL A 5 16.85 4.97 -11.61
C VAL A 5 18.34 4.79 -11.95
N ALA A 6 18.66 4.23 -13.11
CA ALA A 6 20.02 4.08 -13.63
C ALA A 6 20.69 5.42 -14.02
N ALA A 7 19.91 6.48 -14.28
CA ALA A 7 20.47 7.81 -14.58
C ALA A 7 20.80 8.64 -13.33
N ALA A 8 20.33 8.22 -12.16
CA ALA A 8 20.77 8.81 -10.90
C ALA A 8 22.13 8.21 -10.52
N ILE A 9 23.15 9.06 -10.31
CA ILE A 9 24.49 8.64 -9.86
C ILE A 9 24.36 8.10 -8.43
N SER A 10 24.02 6.84 -8.29
CA SER A 10 23.81 6.18 -7.00
C SER A 10 24.86 5.13 -6.67
N HIS A 11 25.91 5.00 -7.49
CA HIS A 11 26.96 3.98 -7.35
C HIS A 11 26.38 2.56 -7.09
N GLY A 12 25.33 2.19 -7.81
CA GLY A 12 24.66 0.88 -7.67
C GLY A 12 23.70 0.76 -6.48
N ARG A 13 23.54 1.79 -5.65
CA ARG A 13 22.58 1.79 -4.54
C ARG A 13 21.17 2.11 -5.04
N VAL A 14 20.42 1.09 -5.35
CA VAL A 14 19.03 1.22 -5.79
C VAL A 14 18.08 1.38 -4.61
N HIS A 15 18.42 0.83 -3.43
CA HIS A 15 17.56 0.75 -2.27
C HIS A 15 17.99 1.71 -1.15
N ARG A 16 17.00 2.34 -0.47
CA ARG A 16 17.23 3.15 0.72
C ARG A 16 17.66 2.26 1.89
N ARG A 17 18.60 2.72 2.70
CA ARG A 17 19.08 1.96 3.86
C ARG A 17 18.05 1.85 4.99
N LEU A 18 17.25 2.87 5.24
CA LEU A 18 16.13 2.96 6.21
C LEU A 18 16.49 2.63 7.67
N GLY A 19 17.75 2.47 8.02
CA GLY A 19 18.16 2.23 9.42
C GLY A 19 19.34 1.29 9.58
N LEU A 20 19.36 0.59 10.71
CA LEU A 20 20.50 -0.06 11.38
C LEU A 20 21.18 -1.22 10.62
N GLY A 21 20.71 -1.64 9.47
CA GLY A 21 21.33 -2.71 8.69
C GLY A 21 20.34 -3.45 7.81
N PRO A 22 20.82 -4.39 6.97
CA PRO A 22 19.95 -5.06 5.98
C PRO A 22 18.82 -5.86 6.63
N ARG A 23 19.09 -6.51 7.78
CA ARG A 23 18.08 -7.29 8.50
C ARG A 23 17.00 -6.40 9.08
N SER A 24 17.39 -5.35 9.82
CA SER A 24 16.42 -4.39 10.39
C SER A 24 15.61 -3.69 9.31
N ARG A 25 16.22 -3.39 8.15
CA ARG A 25 15.50 -2.87 6.99
C ARG A 25 14.43 -3.85 6.50
N LEU A 26 14.77 -5.11 6.37
CA LEU A 26 13.85 -6.14 5.91
C LEU A 26 12.69 -6.32 6.89
N ASP A 27 12.97 -6.39 8.18
CA ASP A 27 11.96 -6.55 9.22
C ASP A 27 11.00 -5.33 9.27
N LEU A 28 11.54 -4.11 9.14
CA LEU A 28 10.73 -2.90 9.01
C LEU A 28 9.78 -2.96 7.81
N LEU A 29 10.30 -3.36 6.64
CA LEU A 29 9.48 -3.45 5.42
C LEU A 29 8.42 -4.54 5.52
N ARG A 30 8.75 -5.69 6.11
CA ARG A 30 7.79 -6.78 6.39
C ARG A 30 6.65 -6.30 7.29
N ASN A 31 6.98 -5.60 8.38
CA ASN A 31 5.98 -5.03 9.28
C ASN A 31 5.06 -4.03 8.57
N LEU A 32 5.62 -3.17 7.72
CA LEU A 32 4.82 -2.21 6.95
C LEU A 32 3.92 -2.90 5.92
N VAL A 33 4.43 -3.92 5.20
CA VAL A 33 3.62 -4.70 4.24
C VAL A 33 2.49 -5.43 4.97
N THR A 34 2.79 -6.06 6.11
CA THR A 34 1.79 -6.74 6.94
C THR A 34 0.71 -5.76 7.42
N ALA A 35 1.11 -4.58 7.90
CA ALA A 35 0.18 -3.52 8.30
C ALA A 35 -0.69 -3.05 7.13
N LEU A 36 -0.12 -2.90 5.93
CA LEU A 36 -0.87 -2.51 4.74
C LEU A 36 -1.91 -3.56 4.34
N VAL A 37 -1.56 -4.85 4.36
CA VAL A 37 -2.51 -5.94 4.07
C VAL A 37 -3.62 -6.00 5.12
N ARG A 38 -3.27 -5.78 6.40
CA ARG A 38 -4.23 -5.80 7.51
C ARG A 38 -5.22 -4.65 7.45
N HIS A 39 -4.73 -3.43 7.31
CA HIS A 39 -5.51 -2.20 7.43
C HIS A 39 -5.94 -1.60 6.09
N GLU A 40 -5.34 -2.02 4.97
CA GLU A 40 -5.56 -1.52 3.60
C GLU A 40 -5.22 -0.03 3.38
N ARG A 41 -5.02 0.73 4.45
CA ARG A 41 -4.57 2.12 4.44
C ARG A 41 -3.72 2.39 5.69
N ILE A 42 -2.52 2.90 5.51
CA ILE A 42 -1.61 3.24 6.60
C ILE A 42 -0.92 4.58 6.35
N GLU A 43 -0.59 5.28 7.43
CA GLU A 43 0.26 6.46 7.41
C GLU A 43 1.70 6.08 7.76
N ALA A 44 2.64 6.60 6.99
CA ALA A 44 4.06 6.36 7.23
C ALA A 44 4.92 7.50 6.65
N PRO A 45 6.16 7.68 7.09
CA PRO A 45 7.09 8.57 6.43
C PRO A 45 7.23 8.21 4.95
N TRP A 46 7.21 9.23 4.08
CA TRP A 46 7.26 9.06 2.62
C TRP A 46 8.32 8.06 2.15
N ALA A 47 9.54 8.20 2.68
CA ALA A 47 10.66 7.33 2.29
C ALA A 47 10.41 5.85 2.58
N ARG A 48 9.71 5.53 3.69
CA ARG A 48 9.37 4.16 4.07
C ARG A 48 8.21 3.63 3.23
N ALA A 49 7.18 4.45 3.01
CA ALA A 49 6.02 4.08 2.21
C ALA A 49 6.39 3.85 0.73
N ASP A 50 7.24 4.71 0.16
CA ASP A 50 7.72 4.59 -1.21
C ASP A 50 8.57 3.32 -1.41
N GLU A 51 9.47 3.01 -0.47
CA GLU A 51 10.30 1.81 -0.53
C GLU A 51 9.46 0.52 -0.36
N MET A 52 8.48 0.52 0.55
CA MET A 52 7.61 -0.62 0.82
C MET A 52 6.67 -0.93 -0.36
N ARG A 53 6.26 0.08 -1.11
CA ARG A 53 5.30 -0.01 -2.20
C ARG A 53 5.63 -1.14 -3.19
N GLY A 54 6.87 -1.22 -3.66
CA GLY A 54 7.29 -2.22 -4.63
C GLY A 54 7.18 -3.66 -4.10
N TYR A 55 7.42 -3.86 -2.81
CA TYR A 55 7.28 -5.19 -2.19
C TYR A 55 5.81 -5.58 -2.01
N ALA A 56 4.95 -4.64 -1.62
CA ALA A 56 3.51 -4.88 -1.51
C ALA A 56 2.90 -5.22 -2.88
N GLU A 57 3.26 -4.51 -3.93
CA GLU A 57 2.79 -4.78 -5.29
C GLU A 57 3.22 -6.16 -5.78
N ARG A 58 4.47 -6.55 -5.57
CA ARG A 58 4.94 -7.91 -5.90
C ARG A 58 4.24 -9.00 -5.10
N LEU A 59 3.92 -8.73 -3.82
CA LEU A 59 3.17 -9.69 -3.02
C LEU A 59 1.77 -9.94 -3.59
N ILE A 60 1.11 -8.90 -4.07
CA ILE A 60 -0.19 -9.02 -4.74
C ILE A 60 -0.06 -9.79 -6.06
N GLU A 61 1.00 -9.57 -6.83
CA GLU A 61 1.28 -10.35 -8.05
C GLU A 61 1.43 -11.85 -7.73
N TYR A 62 2.16 -12.21 -6.67
CA TYR A 62 2.23 -13.60 -6.22
C TYR A 62 0.86 -14.13 -5.79
N ALA A 63 0.06 -13.34 -5.10
CA ALA A 63 -1.28 -13.74 -4.68
C ALA A 63 -2.21 -14.05 -5.86
N LYS A 64 -2.07 -13.34 -6.97
CA LYS A 64 -2.84 -13.58 -8.21
C LYS A 64 -2.53 -14.93 -8.87
N LEU A 65 -1.38 -15.55 -8.56
CA LEU A 65 -1.05 -16.89 -9.04
C LEU A 65 -1.88 -17.98 -8.33
N GLY A 66 -2.58 -17.63 -7.26
CA GLY A 66 -3.40 -18.57 -6.49
C GLY A 66 -2.68 -19.20 -5.30
N ASP A 67 -3.49 -19.75 -4.41
CA ASP A 67 -3.04 -20.40 -3.16
C ASP A 67 -2.43 -21.82 -3.41
N THR A 68 -2.71 -22.43 -4.54
CA THR A 68 -2.14 -23.71 -4.96
C THR A 68 -0.67 -23.60 -5.38
N ASN A 69 -0.21 -22.40 -5.72
CA ASN A 69 1.16 -22.16 -6.13
C ASN A 69 2.08 -22.10 -4.90
N GLU A 70 2.97 -23.10 -4.78
CA GLU A 70 3.90 -23.22 -3.66
C GLU A 70 4.82 -22.00 -3.49
N ARG A 71 5.27 -21.41 -4.61
CA ARG A 71 6.11 -20.21 -4.58
C ARG A 71 5.34 -18.99 -4.04
N ALA A 72 4.08 -18.83 -4.44
CA ALA A 72 3.22 -17.77 -3.96
C ALA A 72 2.97 -17.90 -2.45
N MET A 73 2.70 -19.12 -1.98
CA MET A 73 2.50 -19.42 -0.57
C MET A 73 3.76 -19.16 0.26
N ARG A 74 4.94 -19.60 -0.22
CA ARG A 74 6.21 -19.29 0.46
C ARG A 74 6.47 -17.80 0.57
N MET A 75 6.22 -17.03 -0.48
CA MET A 75 6.39 -15.57 -0.46
C MET A 75 5.38 -14.88 0.46
N ALA A 76 4.12 -15.33 0.49
CA ALA A 76 3.11 -14.83 1.42
C ALA A 76 3.52 -15.07 2.88
N ASN A 77 3.94 -16.29 3.21
CA ASN A 77 4.45 -16.63 4.53
C ASN A 77 5.67 -15.79 4.93
N PHE A 78 6.60 -15.58 4.00
CA PHE A 78 7.79 -14.78 4.26
C PHE A 78 7.44 -13.32 4.58
N TRP A 79 6.54 -12.69 3.83
CA TRP A 79 6.22 -11.27 3.99
C TRP A 79 5.23 -11.00 5.11
N LEU A 80 4.26 -11.88 5.37
CA LEU A 80 3.17 -11.65 6.32
C LEU A 80 3.42 -12.24 7.70
N THR A 81 4.48 -13.02 7.90
CA THR A 81 4.88 -13.45 9.23
C THR A 81 5.55 -12.31 9.98
N VAL A 82 4.83 -11.71 10.90
CA VAL A 82 5.40 -10.80 11.90
C VAL A 82 6.27 -11.63 12.82
N GLY A 83 7.58 -11.43 12.68
CA GLY A 83 8.63 -11.81 13.57
C GLY A 83 8.34 -12.78 14.71
N THR A 84 8.24 -14.07 14.45
CA THR A 84 8.93 -14.98 15.38
C THR A 84 10.41 -14.72 15.16
N PRO A 85 11.16 -14.23 16.15
CA PRO A 85 12.61 -14.21 16.03
C PRO A 85 13.05 -15.62 15.64
N PRO A 86 14.01 -15.79 14.70
CA PRO A 86 14.57 -17.11 14.46
C PRO A 86 14.99 -17.65 15.83
N PRO A 87 14.88 -18.96 16.05
CA PRO A 87 15.27 -19.53 17.31
C PRO A 87 16.77 -19.32 17.47
N HIS A 88 17.16 -18.15 17.98
CA HIS A 88 18.41 -18.04 18.67
C HIS A 88 18.23 -18.99 19.87
N LYS A 89 19.08 -19.99 19.95
CA LYS A 89 19.28 -20.81 21.14
C LYS A 89 19.38 -19.87 22.34
N SER A 90 18.24 -19.45 22.86
CA SER A 90 18.15 -18.79 24.14
C SER A 90 18.25 -19.92 25.15
N LEU A 91 19.36 -19.97 25.85
CA LEU A 91 19.58 -20.76 27.07
C LEU A 91 18.72 -20.20 28.24
N VAL A 92 17.48 -19.86 27.98
CA VAL A 92 16.52 -19.47 29.02
C VAL A 92 15.35 -20.42 28.94
N ALA A 93 15.10 -21.05 30.11
CA ALA A 93 14.09 -22.06 30.36
C ALA A 93 12.70 -21.74 29.80
N PRO A 94 11.88 -22.79 29.45
CA PRO A 94 10.56 -22.59 28.90
C PRO A 94 9.62 -22.00 29.96
N HIS A 95 9.40 -20.71 29.92
CA HIS A 95 8.19 -20.12 30.46
C HIS A 95 7.04 -20.44 29.50
N SER A 96 5.97 -20.95 30.05
CA SER A 96 4.72 -21.37 29.39
C SER A 96 4.33 -20.44 28.27
N PRO A 97 3.88 -20.97 27.10
CA PRO A 97 3.39 -20.17 25.99
C PRO A 97 2.12 -19.46 26.46
N GLY A 98 2.26 -18.17 26.81
CA GLY A 98 1.13 -17.36 27.17
C GLY A 98 0.19 -17.19 25.98
N ALA A 99 -1.11 -17.12 26.24
CA ALA A 99 -2.22 -16.97 25.29
C ALA A 99 -2.02 -15.89 24.19
N GLY A 100 -1.06 -14.99 24.37
CA GLY A 100 -0.71 -13.95 23.41
C GLY A 100 0.01 -14.44 22.15
N ALA A 101 0.79 -15.53 22.23
CA ALA A 101 1.52 -16.04 21.07
C ALA A 101 0.60 -16.80 20.11
N GLU A 102 -0.39 -17.52 20.63
CA GLU A 102 -1.38 -18.23 19.82
C GLU A 102 -2.31 -17.25 19.10
N HIS A 103 -2.69 -16.16 19.75
CA HIS A 103 -3.54 -15.12 19.16
C HIS A 103 -2.81 -14.39 18.01
N ALA A 104 -1.52 -14.11 18.16
CA ALA A 104 -0.71 -13.53 17.08
C ALA A 104 -0.57 -14.49 15.88
N ALA A 105 -0.35 -15.78 16.14
CA ALA A 105 -0.25 -16.80 15.08
C ALA A 105 -1.58 -17.03 14.34
N LEU A 106 -2.71 -16.92 15.01
CA LEU A 106 -4.04 -16.96 14.39
C LEU A 106 -4.29 -15.77 13.48
N GLN A 107 -3.92 -14.56 13.93
CA GLN A 107 -4.06 -13.35 13.13
C GLN A 107 -3.22 -13.37 11.84
N GLU A 108 -2.07 -14.04 11.85
CA GLU A 108 -1.22 -14.17 10.67
C GLU A 108 -1.85 -15.09 9.60
N LYS A 109 -2.46 -16.19 10.01
CA LYS A 109 -3.20 -17.08 9.08
C LYS A 109 -4.36 -16.36 8.41
N ASP A 110 -5.06 -15.49 9.14
CA ASP A 110 -6.15 -14.67 8.62
C ASP A 110 -5.66 -13.69 7.52
N LEU A 111 -4.44 -13.14 7.66
CA LEU A 111 -3.88 -12.25 6.65
C LEU A 111 -3.51 -12.96 5.36
N ILE A 112 -3.00 -14.19 5.44
CA ILE A 112 -2.74 -15.02 4.26
C ILE A 112 -4.06 -15.34 3.55
N HIS A 113 -5.08 -15.71 4.32
CA HIS A 113 -6.43 -15.93 3.79
C HIS A 113 -6.98 -14.66 3.14
N LYS A 114 -6.87 -13.48 3.80
CA LYS A 114 -7.25 -12.19 3.24
C LYS A 114 -6.53 -11.89 1.93
N LEU A 115 -5.21 -12.18 1.87
CA LEU A 115 -4.41 -11.95 0.66
C LEU A 115 -4.93 -12.76 -0.54
N PHE A 116 -5.14 -14.07 -0.37
CA PHE A 116 -5.53 -14.95 -1.48
C PHE A 116 -7.03 -14.92 -1.81
N LYS A 117 -7.91 -14.78 -0.81
CA LYS A 117 -9.36 -14.88 -1.00
C LYS A 117 -10.06 -13.52 -1.18
N VAL A 118 -9.46 -12.43 -0.72
CA VAL A 118 -10.06 -11.09 -0.82
C VAL A 118 -9.27 -10.19 -1.77
N LEU A 119 -7.96 -10.05 -1.56
CA LEU A 119 -7.16 -9.11 -2.35
C LEU A 119 -6.84 -9.64 -3.74
N ALA A 120 -6.50 -10.91 -3.89
CA ALA A 120 -6.19 -11.48 -5.20
C ALA A 120 -7.37 -11.37 -6.19
N PRO A 121 -8.62 -11.75 -5.86
CA PRO A 121 -9.77 -11.54 -6.75
C PRO A 121 -10.04 -10.05 -7.03
N ARG A 122 -9.91 -9.18 -6.02
CA ARG A 122 -10.10 -7.72 -6.18
C ARG A 122 -9.17 -7.15 -7.25
N PHE A 123 -7.92 -7.59 -7.27
CA PHE A 123 -6.90 -7.07 -8.18
C PHE A 123 -6.75 -7.86 -9.48
N GLN A 124 -7.50 -8.94 -9.67
CA GLN A 124 -7.43 -9.74 -10.89
C GLN A 124 -7.60 -8.92 -12.17
N PRO A 125 -8.56 -7.96 -12.26
CA PRO A 125 -8.74 -7.15 -13.46
C PRO A 125 -7.64 -6.08 -13.65
N HIS A 126 -6.82 -5.82 -12.64
CA HIS A 126 -5.76 -4.82 -12.70
C HIS A 126 -4.44 -5.41 -13.19
N PRO A 127 -3.81 -4.89 -14.27
CA PRO A 127 -2.52 -5.39 -14.75
C PRO A 127 -1.34 -4.96 -13.87
N GLY A 128 -1.54 -4.02 -12.93
CA GLY A 128 -0.50 -3.51 -12.04
C GLY A 128 -0.94 -2.26 -11.28
N SER A 129 -0.01 -1.65 -10.55
CA SER A 129 -0.27 -0.43 -9.77
C SER A 129 -1.44 -0.58 -8.79
N TYR A 130 -1.32 -1.55 -7.89
CA TYR A 130 -2.37 -1.89 -6.92
C TYR A 130 -2.46 -0.93 -5.75
N THR A 131 -1.43 -0.11 -5.55
CA THR A 131 -1.33 0.83 -4.45
C THR A 131 -1.45 2.28 -4.92
N ARG A 132 -1.85 3.16 -4.00
CA ARG A 132 -1.82 4.61 -4.17
C ARG A 132 -1.02 5.23 -3.04
N LEU A 133 -0.12 6.14 -3.37
CA LEU A 133 0.71 6.87 -2.41
C LEU A 133 0.40 8.35 -2.51
N LEU A 134 -0.05 8.94 -1.41
CA LEU A 134 -0.43 10.35 -1.30
C LEU A 134 0.38 11.02 -0.21
N GLN A 135 0.93 12.18 -0.49
CA GLN A 135 1.61 12.98 0.52
C GLN A 135 0.57 13.70 1.39
N ILE A 136 0.80 13.70 2.70
CA ILE A 136 0.00 14.42 3.68
C ILE A 136 0.87 15.41 4.44
N PRO A 137 0.29 16.52 4.94
CA PRO A 137 1.01 17.42 5.83
C PRO A 137 1.29 16.73 7.17
N ASN A 138 2.35 17.15 7.84
CA ASN A 138 2.60 16.73 9.21
C ASN A 138 1.55 17.30 10.15
N ARG A 139 1.12 16.50 11.12
CA ARG A 139 0.19 16.95 12.17
C ARG A 139 0.91 17.83 13.19
N ASP A 140 2.13 17.42 13.54
CA ASP A 140 2.95 18.09 14.54
C ASP A 140 4.09 18.83 13.87
N GLY A 141 4.29 20.10 14.24
CA GLY A 141 5.40 20.91 13.73
C GLY A 141 6.79 20.48 14.19
N LEU A 142 6.86 19.49 15.09
CA LEU A 142 8.10 19.00 15.70
C LEU A 142 8.90 18.08 14.78
N ASP A 143 8.23 17.25 13.96
CA ASP A 143 8.87 16.36 13.01
C ASP A 143 8.75 16.91 11.58
N ARG A 144 9.88 17.15 10.95
CA ARG A 144 9.93 17.69 9.57
C ARG A 144 9.96 16.58 8.51
N ALA A 145 9.76 15.31 8.90
CA ALA A 145 9.71 14.21 7.94
C ALA A 145 8.49 14.38 7.02
N LYS A 146 8.69 14.18 5.72
CA LYS A 146 7.57 14.13 4.78
C LYS A 146 6.73 12.91 5.07
N MET A 147 5.45 13.12 5.39
CA MET A 147 4.50 12.05 5.67
C MET A 147 3.71 11.67 4.43
N ALA A 148 3.28 10.43 4.37
CA ALA A 148 2.46 9.91 3.29
C ALA A 148 1.45 8.90 3.81
N VAL A 149 0.33 8.80 3.10
CA VAL A 149 -0.62 7.68 3.20
C VAL A 149 -0.41 6.76 2.02
N ILE A 150 -0.23 5.48 2.31
CA ILE A 150 -0.29 4.43 1.29
C ILE A 150 -1.56 3.62 1.50
N GLU A 151 -2.26 3.38 0.40
CA GLU A 151 -3.51 2.63 0.41
C GLU A 151 -3.58 1.62 -0.73
N LEU A 152 -4.31 0.53 -0.51
CA LEU A 152 -4.71 -0.41 -1.55
C LEU A 152 -5.89 0.18 -2.32
N LYS A 153 -5.88 0.09 -3.65
CA LYS A 153 -7.01 0.52 -4.47
C LYS A 153 -8.23 -0.36 -4.20
N GLY A 154 -9.42 0.26 -4.24
CA GLY A 154 -10.68 -0.46 -3.96
C GLY A 154 -10.90 -0.79 -2.47
N ASN A 155 -10.20 -0.12 -1.56
CA ASN A 155 -10.43 -0.24 -0.13
C ASN A 155 -11.80 0.36 0.26
N PRO A 156 -12.38 -0.04 1.42
CA PRO A 156 -13.68 0.43 1.87
C PRO A 156 -13.68 1.86 2.44
N PHE A 157 -12.53 2.51 2.51
CA PHE A 157 -12.41 3.84 3.10
C PHE A 157 -12.81 4.95 2.14
N PRO A 158 -13.27 6.11 2.64
CA PRO A 158 -13.57 7.24 1.80
C PRO A 158 -12.33 7.74 1.04
N PRO A 159 -12.48 8.24 -0.18
CA PRO A 159 -11.36 8.70 -0.98
C PRO A 159 -10.68 9.91 -0.32
N LEU A 160 -9.35 9.90 -0.27
CA LEU A 160 -8.53 10.98 0.27
C LEU A 160 -8.48 12.19 -0.67
N ILE A 161 -8.62 11.97 -1.97
CA ILE A 161 -8.69 13.04 -2.96
C ILE A 161 -10.16 13.44 -3.08
N ARG A 162 -10.45 14.71 -2.81
CA ARG A 162 -11.78 15.26 -3.10
C ARG A 162 -12.02 15.15 -4.60
N GLN A 163 -13.09 14.48 -4.98
CA GLN A 163 -13.58 14.53 -6.34
C GLN A 163 -13.88 15.99 -6.68
N ARG A 164 -13.42 16.44 -7.85
CA ARG A 164 -13.84 17.75 -8.35
C ARG A 164 -15.37 17.70 -8.44
N ARG A 165 -16.03 18.70 -7.87
CA ARG A 165 -17.46 18.89 -8.13
C ARG A 165 -17.62 19.03 -9.64
N ASP A 166 -18.48 18.23 -10.23
CA ASP A 166 -18.85 18.39 -11.63
C ASP A 166 -19.40 19.81 -11.78
N SER A 167 -18.56 20.72 -12.21
CA SER A 167 -18.95 22.14 -12.39
C SER A 167 -20.09 22.27 -13.39
N GLU A 168 -20.19 21.32 -14.33
CA GLU A 168 -21.28 21.25 -15.32
C GLU A 168 -22.67 21.07 -14.70
N LYS A 169 -22.76 20.44 -13.52
CA LYS A 169 -24.02 20.24 -12.79
C LYS A 169 -24.43 21.41 -11.92
N THR A 170 -23.62 22.46 -11.84
CA THR A 170 -24.04 23.67 -11.13
C THR A 170 -25.09 24.43 -11.94
N LEU A 171 -26.11 24.99 -11.26
CA LEU A 171 -27.20 25.73 -11.90
C LEU A 171 -26.67 26.80 -12.87
N LEU A 172 -25.65 27.54 -12.45
CA LEU A 172 -25.04 28.59 -13.27
C LEU A 172 -24.48 28.05 -14.61
N ASN A 173 -23.76 26.94 -14.55
CA ASN A 173 -23.18 26.35 -15.75
C ASN A 173 -24.20 25.69 -16.65
N GLN A 174 -25.28 25.15 -16.08
CA GLN A 174 -26.43 24.67 -16.87
C GLN A 174 -27.12 25.81 -17.60
N LEU A 175 -27.37 26.94 -16.93
CA LEU A 175 -27.95 28.14 -17.56
C LEU A 175 -27.04 28.71 -18.64
N LEU A 176 -25.74 28.79 -18.40
CA LEU A 176 -24.78 29.23 -19.41
C LEU A 176 -24.70 28.29 -20.61
N LYS A 177 -24.86 26.97 -20.38
CA LYS A 177 -24.90 25.99 -21.46
C LYS A 177 -26.16 26.16 -22.29
N GLY A 178 -27.34 26.24 -21.66
CA GLY A 178 -28.60 26.51 -22.35
C GLY A 178 -28.56 27.79 -23.15
N TYR A 179 -28.07 28.89 -22.58
CA TYR A 179 -27.92 30.16 -23.30
C TYR A 179 -27.03 30.03 -24.55
N ARG A 180 -25.93 29.29 -24.46
CA ARG A 180 -25.06 29.07 -25.63
C ARG A 180 -25.75 28.24 -26.71
N GLU A 181 -26.51 27.23 -26.34
CA GLU A 181 -27.30 26.40 -27.23
C GLU A 181 -28.40 27.22 -27.95
N ASP A 182 -29.10 28.08 -27.19
CA ASP A 182 -30.10 28.99 -27.75
C ASP A 182 -29.49 29.98 -28.74
N MET A 183 -28.34 30.56 -28.40
CA MET A 183 -27.63 31.47 -29.34
C MET A 183 -27.12 30.78 -30.60
N GLN A 184 -26.70 29.51 -30.48
CA GLN A 184 -26.30 28.72 -31.64
C GLN A 184 -27.49 28.37 -32.55
N GLN A 185 -28.65 28.05 -31.96
CA GLN A 185 -29.87 27.79 -32.71
C GLN A 185 -30.40 29.07 -33.40
N ALA A 186 -30.33 30.21 -32.73
CA ALA A 186 -30.75 31.50 -33.29
C ALA A 186 -29.78 31.99 -34.40
N ALA A 187 -28.54 31.57 -34.39
CA ALA A 187 -27.54 31.93 -35.44
C ALA A 187 -27.48 30.90 -36.58
N ALA A 188 -28.20 29.79 -36.50
CA ALA A 188 -28.28 28.83 -37.58
C ALA A 188 -29.26 29.38 -38.69
N PRO A 189 -28.81 29.48 -39.94
CA PRO A 189 -29.63 29.99 -41.06
C PRO A 189 -30.78 29.07 -41.43
#